data_59569a9491e037715883041437a12130
#
_entry.id   59569a9491e037715883041437a12130
#
_cell.length_a   1.000
_cell.length_b   1.000
_cell.length_c   1.000
_cell.angle_alpha   90.00
_cell.angle_beta   90.00
_cell.angle_gamma   90.00
#
_symmetry.space_group_name_H-M   'P 1'
#
loop_
_entity.id
_entity.type
_entity.pdbx_description
1 polymer ?
#
loop_
_entity_poly.entity_id
_entity_poly.type
_entity_poly.pdbx_seq_one_letter_code
_entity_poly.pdbx_strand_id
1 'polypeptide(L)'
;MLLTLAQWLQTLSPEFGFFRVFQYLTFRAVMAALTALLIGLIAGPAVIRRLAALKIGQPIREYAMQSHLAKSGTPTMGGVLILIGIAVSTLLWADLSNRFVWIVMIVTFGFGAIGWVDDWRKVVNKDPEGMRSREKYMWQSIIGLVAALYLVFSISESSNLRVMELFYSWVKSGFDVDLPPKAGLMLPFFKEVTYPLGVFGFVIMTYLVIVGSSNAVNLTDGLDGLAIMPVVMVGSVLGVFAYVTGSSVYSKYLLFPYIPGSGELMIFCAAMAGAGLAFLWFNTHPAQVFMGDVGALALGGALGTIAVIVRQEIVFAIMGGIFVVEALSVMLQVTYFKYTKKKYGEGRRILKMAPLHHHFEKSGWKETQVVVRFWIITMLLCLVGLSTLKLR
;
A
#
# COMPACT_ATOMS: atom_id res chain seq x y z
N MET A 1 3.22 1.04 -21.98
CA MET A 1 3.98 1.61 -23.12
C MET A 1 4.74 0.54 -23.91
N LEU A 2 5.71 -0.14 -23.31
CA LEU A 2 6.54 -1.14 -24.03
C LEU A 2 5.72 -2.30 -24.61
N LEU A 3 4.65 -2.72 -23.94
CA LEU A 3 3.73 -3.74 -24.45
C LEU A 3 3.08 -3.29 -25.77
N THR A 4 2.54 -2.09 -25.82
CA THR A 4 1.90 -1.51 -27.03
C THR A 4 2.91 -1.35 -28.16
N LEU A 5 4.12 -0.88 -27.84
CA LEU A 5 5.22 -0.76 -28.80
C LEU A 5 5.62 -2.14 -29.35
N ALA A 6 5.77 -3.14 -28.49
CA ALA A 6 6.12 -4.51 -28.88
C ALA A 6 5.04 -5.13 -29.77
N GLN A 7 3.77 -4.92 -29.45
CA GLN A 7 2.64 -5.37 -30.28
C GLN A 7 2.65 -4.67 -31.66
N TRP A 8 2.86 -3.38 -31.69
CA TRP A 8 2.98 -2.63 -32.94
C TRP A 8 4.15 -3.10 -33.81
N LEU A 9 5.34 -3.30 -33.23
CA LEU A 9 6.50 -3.82 -33.95
C LEU A 9 6.22 -5.19 -34.59
N GLN A 10 5.53 -6.08 -33.87
CA GLN A 10 5.13 -7.40 -34.41
C GLN A 10 4.22 -7.33 -35.63
N THR A 11 3.48 -6.22 -35.81
CA THR A 11 2.65 -6.01 -37.02
C THR A 11 3.48 -5.58 -38.22
N LEU A 12 4.70 -5.10 -38.05
CA LEU A 12 5.56 -4.58 -39.14
C LEU A 12 6.33 -5.69 -39.86
N SER A 13 6.84 -6.68 -39.13
CA SER A 13 7.60 -7.79 -39.75
C SER A 13 7.57 -9.04 -38.86
N PRO A 14 7.54 -10.24 -39.47
CA PRO A 14 7.71 -11.52 -38.77
C PRO A 14 9.04 -11.64 -37.99
N GLU A 15 10.08 -10.93 -38.42
CA GLU A 15 11.38 -10.90 -37.73
C GLU A 15 11.32 -10.37 -36.32
N PHE A 16 10.32 -9.53 -36.02
CA PHE A 16 10.07 -9.00 -34.67
C PHE A 16 9.32 -9.97 -33.75
N GLY A 17 9.21 -11.25 -34.14
CA GLY A 17 8.54 -12.27 -33.34
C GLY A 17 9.10 -12.47 -31.93
N PHE A 18 10.39 -12.13 -31.68
CA PHE A 18 11.00 -12.19 -30.34
C PHE A 18 10.36 -11.22 -29.34
N PHE A 19 9.72 -10.14 -29.79
CA PHE A 19 8.97 -9.23 -28.92
C PHE A 19 7.72 -9.85 -28.30
N ARG A 20 7.33 -11.09 -28.66
CA ARG A 20 6.25 -11.84 -27.99
C ARG A 20 6.52 -12.02 -26.49
N VAL A 21 7.78 -11.99 -26.06
CA VAL A 21 8.15 -12.06 -24.64
C VAL A 21 7.48 -10.97 -23.80
N PHE A 22 7.21 -9.78 -24.37
CA PHE A 22 6.51 -8.69 -23.69
C PHE A 22 5.03 -8.98 -23.42
N GLN A 23 4.44 -9.99 -24.02
CA GLN A 23 3.07 -10.41 -23.74
C GLN A 23 2.98 -11.24 -22.45
N TYR A 24 4.10 -11.84 -21.99
CA TYR A 24 4.10 -12.61 -20.75
C TYR A 24 4.10 -11.69 -19.54
N LEU A 25 3.07 -11.86 -18.70
CA LEU A 25 2.89 -11.06 -17.49
C LEU A 25 4.07 -11.19 -16.51
N THR A 26 4.56 -12.43 -16.33
CA THR A 26 5.70 -12.74 -15.45
C THR A 26 6.98 -12.05 -15.90
N PHE A 27 7.26 -12.04 -17.22
CA PHE A 27 8.41 -11.32 -17.77
C PHE A 27 8.31 -9.83 -17.46
N ARG A 28 7.16 -9.19 -17.74
CA ARG A 28 6.94 -7.76 -17.47
C ARG A 28 7.03 -7.44 -15.98
N ALA A 29 6.56 -8.33 -15.10
CA ALA A 29 6.67 -8.15 -13.67
C ALA A 29 8.14 -8.16 -13.19
N VAL A 30 8.94 -9.13 -13.65
CA VAL A 30 10.39 -9.18 -13.33
C VAL A 30 11.10 -7.91 -13.83
N MET A 31 10.83 -7.51 -15.07
CA MET A 31 11.43 -6.32 -15.65
C MET A 31 10.99 -5.03 -14.95
N ALA A 32 9.73 -4.97 -14.48
CA ALA A 32 9.25 -3.83 -13.70
C ALA A 32 9.95 -3.74 -12.34
N ALA A 33 10.16 -4.87 -11.65
CA ALA A 33 10.91 -4.90 -10.40
C ALA A 33 12.37 -4.45 -10.60
N LEU A 34 13.05 -4.98 -11.62
CA LEU A 34 14.41 -4.61 -11.94
C LEU A 34 14.53 -3.13 -12.34
N THR A 35 13.61 -2.63 -13.16
CA THR A 35 13.58 -1.22 -13.57
C THR A 35 13.41 -0.30 -12.35
N ALA A 36 12.46 -0.60 -11.46
CA ALA A 36 12.22 0.19 -10.25
C ALA A 36 13.44 0.14 -9.31
N LEU A 37 14.03 -1.04 -9.13
CA LEU A 37 15.24 -1.23 -8.32
C LEU A 37 16.41 -0.40 -8.86
N LEU A 38 16.68 -0.49 -10.17
CA LEU A 38 17.77 0.24 -10.80
C LEU A 38 17.57 1.76 -10.74
N ILE A 39 16.35 2.24 -11.03
CA ILE A 39 16.01 3.66 -10.89
C ILE A 39 16.29 4.13 -9.47
N GLY A 40 15.82 3.38 -8.46
CA GLY A 40 16.01 3.75 -7.06
C GLY A 40 17.48 3.78 -6.66
N LEU A 41 18.27 2.79 -7.04
CA LEU A 41 19.71 2.73 -6.72
C LEU A 41 20.52 3.83 -7.44
N ILE A 42 20.21 4.12 -8.70
CA ILE A 42 20.95 5.12 -9.50
C ILE A 42 20.54 6.55 -9.09
N ALA A 43 19.24 6.81 -8.95
CA ALA A 43 18.73 8.13 -8.61
C ALA A 43 18.84 8.45 -7.10
N GLY A 44 18.88 7.42 -6.24
CA GLY A 44 18.88 7.55 -4.79
C GLY A 44 19.91 8.54 -4.25
N PRO A 45 21.21 8.40 -4.54
CA PRO A 45 22.23 9.33 -4.04
C PRO A 45 21.99 10.78 -4.45
N ALA A 46 21.48 11.03 -5.66
CA ALA A 46 21.16 12.37 -6.14
C ALA A 46 19.95 12.97 -5.42
N VAL A 47 18.89 12.16 -5.23
CA VAL A 47 17.69 12.57 -4.50
C VAL A 47 18.03 12.87 -3.04
N ILE A 48 18.75 11.98 -2.35
CA ILE A 48 19.16 12.16 -0.96
C ILE A 48 19.99 13.44 -0.79
N ARG A 49 20.97 13.70 -1.66
CA ARG A 49 21.74 14.94 -1.62
C ARG A 49 20.88 16.19 -1.80
N ARG A 50 19.89 16.16 -2.71
CA ARG A 50 18.95 17.28 -2.91
C ARG A 50 18.07 17.52 -1.69
N LEU A 51 17.52 16.44 -1.09
CA LEU A 51 16.72 16.53 0.12
C LEU A 51 17.55 17.08 1.31
N ALA A 52 18.79 16.62 1.45
CA ALA A 52 19.72 17.13 2.47
C ALA A 52 20.07 18.62 2.26
N ALA A 53 20.32 19.04 1.01
CA ALA A 53 20.61 20.43 0.67
C ALA A 53 19.46 21.40 0.98
N LEU A 54 18.23 20.93 0.84
CA LEU A 54 17.01 21.68 1.23
C LEU A 54 16.81 21.73 2.74
N LYS A 55 17.73 21.16 3.54
CA LYS A 55 17.63 21.03 5.02
C LYS A 55 16.31 20.37 5.46
N ILE A 56 15.85 19.41 4.66
CA ILE A 56 14.63 18.64 4.89
C ILE A 56 14.90 17.56 5.95
N GLY A 57 15.27 17.98 7.19
CA GLY A 57 15.45 17.09 8.32
C GLY A 57 14.20 17.09 9.21
N GLN A 58 13.88 15.95 9.81
CA GLN A 58 12.76 15.88 10.76
C GLN A 58 13.07 16.74 12.00
N PRO A 59 12.15 17.63 12.42
CA PRO A 59 12.26 18.28 13.71
C PRO A 59 12.14 17.21 14.82
N ILE A 60 13.15 17.12 15.67
CA ILE A 60 13.14 16.16 16.78
C ILE A 60 12.14 16.66 17.81
N ARG A 61 11.17 15.84 18.18
CA ARG A 61 10.24 16.15 19.27
C ARG A 61 10.99 16.06 20.61
N GLU A 62 10.72 16.97 21.53
CA GLU A 62 11.35 17.07 22.86
C GLU A 62 11.29 15.77 23.69
N TYR A 63 10.39 14.86 23.36
CA TYR A 63 10.22 13.55 24.02
C TYR A 63 10.90 12.38 23.29
N ALA A 64 11.73 12.66 22.27
CA ALA A 64 12.42 11.62 21.52
C ALA A 64 13.46 10.89 22.41
N MET A 65 13.63 9.59 22.19
CA MET A 65 14.69 8.81 22.85
C MET A 65 16.08 9.34 22.44
N GLN A 66 17.09 9.15 23.28
CA GLN A 66 18.47 9.55 22.96
C GLN A 66 18.99 8.94 21.65
N SER A 67 18.54 7.72 21.29
CA SER A 67 18.82 7.07 20.00
C SER A 67 18.34 7.88 18.80
N HIS A 68 17.23 8.61 18.94
CA HIS A 68 16.68 9.46 17.89
C HIS A 68 17.40 10.81 17.75
N LEU A 69 18.10 11.26 18.80
CA LEU A 69 18.92 12.48 18.72
C LEU A 69 20.11 12.31 17.77
N ALA A 70 20.67 11.11 17.67
CA ALA A 70 21.75 10.79 16.74
C ALA A 70 21.29 10.84 15.26
N LYS A 71 19.98 10.77 15.00
CA LYS A 71 19.37 10.85 13.65
C LYS A 71 19.06 12.28 13.21
N SER A 72 19.44 13.28 14.02
CA SER A 72 19.29 14.70 13.68
C SER A 72 20.05 15.00 12.39
N GLY A 73 19.34 15.52 11.38
CA GLY A 73 19.96 15.85 10.09
C GLY A 73 19.72 14.82 8.98
N THR A 74 19.20 13.62 9.28
CA THR A 74 18.79 12.68 8.24
C THR A 74 17.58 13.25 7.48
N PRO A 75 17.66 13.39 6.13
CA PRO A 75 16.57 13.94 5.35
C PRO A 75 15.34 13.01 5.36
N THR A 76 14.16 13.61 5.36
CA THR A 76 12.86 12.93 5.17
C THR A 76 12.35 13.11 3.74
N MET A 77 11.13 12.64 3.44
CA MET A 77 10.50 12.65 2.11
C MET A 77 11.17 11.69 1.09
N GLY A 78 11.92 10.69 1.56
CA GLY A 78 12.52 9.67 0.68
C GLY A 78 11.49 8.82 -0.07
N GLY A 79 10.24 8.83 0.37
CA GLY A 79 9.11 8.21 -0.35
C GLY A 79 8.94 8.68 -1.80
N VAL A 80 9.43 9.89 -2.12
CA VAL A 80 9.46 10.38 -3.50
C VAL A 80 10.26 9.46 -4.42
N LEU A 81 11.40 8.94 -3.95
CA LEU A 81 12.21 8.00 -4.70
C LEU A 81 11.44 6.71 -5.01
N ILE A 82 10.68 6.21 -4.04
CA ILE A 82 9.83 5.04 -4.21
C ILE A 82 8.75 5.31 -5.27
N LEU A 83 8.05 6.44 -5.15
CA LEU A 83 6.98 6.82 -6.07
C LEU A 83 7.48 7.00 -7.51
N ILE A 84 8.65 7.60 -7.71
CA ILE A 84 9.28 7.71 -9.04
C ILE A 84 9.56 6.31 -9.61
N GLY A 85 10.16 5.41 -8.81
CA GLY A 85 10.43 4.04 -9.24
C GLY A 85 9.16 3.29 -9.65
N ILE A 86 8.10 3.38 -8.84
CA ILE A 86 6.80 2.77 -9.13
C ILE A 86 6.19 3.38 -10.40
N ALA A 87 6.15 4.73 -10.51
CA ALA A 87 5.55 5.42 -11.65
C ALA A 87 6.21 5.01 -12.97
N VAL A 88 7.52 5.19 -13.07
CA VAL A 88 8.25 4.92 -14.31
C VAL A 88 8.13 3.44 -14.69
N SER A 89 8.32 2.53 -13.74
CA SER A 89 8.26 1.10 -14.03
C SER A 89 6.86 0.66 -14.43
N THR A 90 5.82 1.12 -13.74
CA THR A 90 4.43 0.78 -14.09
C THR A 90 4.04 1.33 -15.45
N LEU A 91 4.37 2.60 -15.76
CA LEU A 91 4.08 3.20 -17.07
C LEU A 91 4.82 2.50 -18.22
N LEU A 92 6.03 2.01 -17.98
CA LEU A 92 6.80 1.28 -19.00
C LEU A 92 6.23 -0.12 -19.24
N TRP A 93 5.97 -0.89 -18.18
CA TRP A 93 5.75 -2.33 -18.27
C TRP A 93 4.28 -2.76 -18.18
N ALA A 94 3.40 -2.01 -17.49
CA ALA A 94 1.99 -2.38 -17.39
C ALA A 94 1.22 -2.07 -18.69
N ASP A 95 0.08 -2.76 -18.83
CA ASP A 95 -0.91 -2.43 -19.84
C ASP A 95 -1.68 -1.19 -19.40
N LEU A 96 -1.43 -0.08 -20.08
CA LEU A 96 -2.05 1.21 -19.77
C LEU A 96 -3.52 1.31 -20.21
N SER A 97 -4.06 0.33 -20.92
CA SER A 97 -5.49 0.22 -21.18
C SER A 97 -6.27 -0.33 -19.98
N ASN A 98 -5.54 -0.92 -19.00
CA ASN A 98 -6.15 -1.55 -17.85
C ASN A 98 -6.54 -0.53 -16.77
N ARG A 99 -7.84 -0.51 -16.44
CA ARG A 99 -8.41 0.40 -15.44
C ARG A 99 -7.87 0.18 -14.01
N PHE A 100 -7.58 -1.08 -13.64
CA PHE A 100 -7.07 -1.38 -12.29
C PHE A 100 -5.66 -0.82 -12.06
N VAL A 101 -4.84 -0.75 -13.09
CA VAL A 101 -3.54 -0.07 -13.03
C VAL A 101 -3.73 1.41 -12.70
N TRP A 102 -4.65 2.08 -13.40
CA TRP A 102 -4.89 3.50 -13.17
C TRP A 102 -5.50 3.80 -11.81
N ILE A 103 -6.47 3.01 -11.34
CA ILE A 103 -7.07 3.27 -10.02
C ILE A 103 -6.05 3.10 -8.90
N VAL A 104 -5.19 2.07 -8.95
CA VAL A 104 -4.11 1.89 -7.97
C VAL A 104 -3.11 3.03 -8.05
N MET A 105 -2.71 3.44 -9.27
CA MET A 105 -1.83 4.60 -9.49
C MET A 105 -2.44 5.89 -8.89
N ILE A 106 -3.69 6.20 -9.22
CA ILE A 106 -4.39 7.41 -8.74
C ILE A 106 -4.47 7.43 -7.22
N VAL A 107 -4.82 6.31 -6.57
CA VAL A 107 -4.86 6.23 -5.11
C VAL A 107 -3.45 6.41 -4.54
N THR A 108 -2.46 5.69 -5.07
CA THR A 108 -1.07 5.77 -4.59
C THR A 108 -0.53 7.19 -4.65
N PHE A 109 -0.66 7.85 -5.80
CA PHE A 109 -0.17 9.23 -5.97
C PHE A 109 -1.03 10.26 -5.24
N GLY A 110 -2.33 10.03 -5.14
CA GLY A 110 -3.23 10.89 -4.35
C GLY A 110 -2.86 10.89 -2.87
N PHE A 111 -2.65 9.71 -2.27
CA PHE A 111 -2.18 9.61 -0.89
C PHE A 111 -0.74 10.11 -0.74
N GLY A 112 0.12 9.87 -1.73
CA GLY A 112 1.46 10.45 -1.79
C GLY A 112 1.45 11.97 -1.81
N ALA A 113 0.54 12.59 -2.56
CA ALA A 113 0.38 14.06 -2.60
C ALA A 113 -0.06 14.63 -1.24
N ILE A 114 -0.97 13.93 -0.53
CA ILE A 114 -1.34 14.32 0.84
C ILE A 114 -0.11 14.28 1.75
N GLY A 115 0.67 13.20 1.70
CA GLY A 115 1.91 13.06 2.46
C GLY A 115 2.95 14.12 2.08
N TRP A 116 3.09 14.42 0.77
CA TRP A 116 3.96 15.49 0.30
C TRP A 116 3.60 16.85 0.92
N VAL A 117 2.33 17.24 0.90
CA VAL A 117 1.88 18.51 1.49
C VAL A 117 2.13 18.55 2.99
N ASP A 118 1.91 17.43 3.68
CA ASP A 118 2.16 17.31 5.13
C ASP A 118 3.65 17.48 5.46
N ASP A 119 4.51 16.71 4.81
CA ASP A 119 5.96 16.77 5.00
C ASP A 119 6.53 18.12 4.56
N TRP A 120 6.04 18.70 3.46
CA TRP A 120 6.46 20.02 2.98
C TRP A 120 6.17 21.13 3.99
N ARG A 121 4.96 21.15 4.57
CA ARG A 121 4.60 22.12 5.63
C ARG A 121 5.52 21.99 6.84
N LYS A 122 5.80 20.75 7.28
CA LYS A 122 6.70 20.50 8.43
C LYS A 122 8.11 21.02 8.21
N VAL A 123 8.62 20.87 7.01
CA VAL A 123 10.03 21.07 6.72
C VAL A 123 10.31 22.46 6.16
N VAL A 124 9.58 22.86 5.10
CA VAL A 124 9.84 24.12 4.39
C VAL A 124 9.19 25.27 5.12
N ASN A 125 7.96 25.12 5.57
CA ASN A 125 7.25 26.15 6.32
C ASN A 125 7.62 26.15 7.81
N LYS A 126 8.42 25.17 8.26
CA LYS A 126 8.82 24.99 9.68
C LYS A 126 7.62 24.92 10.62
N ASP A 127 6.49 24.39 10.14
CA ASP A 127 5.30 24.16 10.95
C ASP A 127 5.38 22.75 11.57
N PRO A 128 5.61 22.61 12.89
CA PRO A 128 5.78 21.29 13.52
C PRO A 128 4.54 20.41 13.44
N GLU A 129 3.35 21.02 13.28
CA GLU A 129 2.09 20.28 13.18
C GLU A 129 1.82 19.77 11.75
N GLY A 130 2.40 20.41 10.72
CA GLY A 130 2.20 20.07 9.33
C GLY A 130 0.76 20.28 8.87
N MET A 131 0.17 19.27 8.24
CA MET A 131 -1.23 19.27 7.87
C MET A 131 -2.10 18.93 9.09
N ARG A 132 -3.12 19.73 9.38
CA ARG A 132 -4.07 19.43 10.46
C ARG A 132 -4.69 18.05 10.27
N SER A 133 -4.79 17.25 11.35
CA SER A 133 -5.29 15.87 11.26
C SER A 133 -6.67 15.78 10.59
N ARG A 134 -7.57 16.76 10.79
CA ARG A 134 -8.89 16.80 10.13
C ARG A 134 -8.78 17.01 8.62
N GLU A 135 -7.89 17.91 8.18
CA GLU A 135 -7.63 18.20 6.76
C GLU A 135 -7.04 16.97 6.07
N LYS A 136 -6.03 16.34 6.68
CA LYS A 136 -5.40 15.11 6.20
C LYS A 136 -6.42 13.98 6.03
N TYR A 137 -7.22 13.76 7.08
CA TYR A 137 -8.24 12.71 7.05
C TYR A 137 -9.36 12.99 6.03
N MET A 138 -9.75 14.25 5.85
CA MET A 138 -10.73 14.66 4.83
C MET A 138 -10.28 14.30 3.42
N TRP A 139 -9.05 14.66 3.05
CA TRP A 139 -8.53 14.34 1.71
C TRP A 139 -8.36 12.83 1.48
N GLN A 140 -7.86 12.11 2.49
CA GLN A 140 -7.80 10.64 2.46
C GLN A 140 -9.20 10.04 2.28
N SER A 141 -10.21 10.58 2.96
CA SER A 141 -11.58 10.12 2.87
C SER A 141 -12.18 10.37 1.49
N ILE A 142 -11.93 11.53 0.88
CA ILE A 142 -12.40 11.84 -0.47
C ILE A 142 -11.83 10.84 -1.47
N ILE A 143 -10.50 10.64 -1.47
CA ILE A 143 -9.84 9.71 -2.39
C ILE A 143 -10.32 8.28 -2.14
N GLY A 144 -10.38 7.86 -0.88
CA GLY A 144 -10.81 6.51 -0.50
C GLY A 144 -12.26 6.21 -0.87
N LEU A 145 -13.18 7.17 -0.67
CA LEU A 145 -14.60 7.01 -1.05
C LEU A 145 -14.79 6.99 -2.56
N VAL A 146 -14.11 7.87 -3.30
CA VAL A 146 -14.17 7.88 -4.77
C VAL A 146 -13.64 6.56 -5.33
N ALA A 147 -12.52 6.07 -4.80
CA ALA A 147 -11.99 4.76 -5.18
C ALA A 147 -12.96 3.62 -4.83
N ALA A 148 -13.57 3.64 -3.66
CA ALA A 148 -14.53 2.62 -3.22
C ALA A 148 -15.78 2.59 -4.10
N LEU A 149 -16.34 3.77 -4.42
CA LEU A 149 -17.49 3.91 -5.32
C LEU A 149 -17.18 3.42 -6.74
N TYR A 150 -15.99 3.71 -7.26
CA TYR A 150 -15.58 3.21 -8.57
C TYR A 150 -15.39 1.69 -8.55
N LEU A 151 -14.73 1.15 -7.52
CA LEU A 151 -14.37 -0.27 -7.44
C LEU A 151 -15.59 -1.18 -7.29
N VAL A 152 -16.64 -0.78 -6.58
CA VAL A 152 -17.84 -1.62 -6.39
C VAL A 152 -18.49 -1.98 -7.73
N PHE A 153 -18.49 -1.07 -8.70
CA PHE A 153 -19.03 -1.33 -10.05
C PHE A 153 -17.97 -1.94 -10.97
N SER A 154 -16.71 -1.52 -10.84
CA SER A 154 -15.60 -1.96 -11.69
C SER A 154 -15.21 -3.42 -11.50
N ILE A 155 -15.24 -3.95 -10.28
CA ILE A 155 -14.89 -5.37 -10.00
C ILE A 155 -15.95 -6.31 -10.57
N SER A 156 -17.20 -5.86 -10.67
CA SER A 156 -18.33 -6.66 -11.16
C SER A 156 -18.38 -6.78 -12.68
N GLU A 157 -17.74 -5.86 -13.42
CA GLU A 157 -17.82 -5.78 -14.87
C GLU A 157 -16.46 -5.74 -15.55
N SER A 158 -16.38 -6.30 -16.77
CA SER A 158 -15.15 -6.33 -17.57
C SER A 158 -14.96 -5.08 -18.44
N SER A 159 -16.03 -4.36 -18.76
CA SER A 159 -16.03 -3.21 -19.68
C SER A 159 -16.29 -1.88 -18.93
N ASN A 160 -15.51 -0.84 -19.25
CA ASN A 160 -15.71 0.49 -18.67
C ASN A 160 -17.08 1.11 -18.99
N LEU A 161 -17.63 0.84 -20.18
CA LEU A 161 -18.96 1.33 -20.56
C LEU A 161 -20.04 0.70 -19.66
N ARG A 162 -19.97 -0.59 -19.42
CA ARG A 162 -20.90 -1.28 -18.52
C ARG A 162 -20.78 -0.84 -17.07
N VAL A 163 -19.61 -0.42 -16.61
CA VAL A 163 -19.43 0.16 -15.27
C VAL A 163 -20.27 1.42 -15.10
N MET A 164 -20.28 2.30 -16.09
CA MET A 164 -21.09 3.52 -16.05
C MET A 164 -22.59 3.22 -16.17
N GLU A 165 -22.98 2.26 -17.00
CA GLU A 165 -24.36 1.79 -17.13
C GLU A 165 -24.87 1.18 -15.82
N LEU A 166 -24.06 0.37 -15.15
CA LEU A 166 -24.40 -0.19 -13.84
C LEU A 166 -24.57 0.90 -12.78
N PHE A 167 -23.66 1.85 -12.74
CA PHE A 167 -23.77 2.99 -11.82
C PHE A 167 -25.07 3.78 -12.08
N TYR A 168 -25.33 4.09 -13.35
CA TYR A 168 -26.54 4.83 -13.74
C TYR A 168 -27.82 4.06 -13.42
N SER A 169 -27.87 2.75 -13.72
CA SER A 169 -29.02 1.89 -13.39
C SER A 169 -29.26 1.80 -11.88
N TRP A 170 -28.18 1.72 -11.10
CA TRP A 170 -28.25 1.71 -9.64
C TRP A 170 -28.84 3.01 -9.08
N VAL A 171 -28.40 4.16 -9.59
CA VAL A 171 -28.99 5.46 -9.19
C VAL A 171 -30.44 5.57 -9.61
N LYS A 172 -30.77 5.16 -10.86
CA LYS A 172 -32.13 5.24 -11.41
C LYS A 172 -33.14 4.29 -10.72
N SER A 173 -32.67 3.14 -10.20
CA SER A 173 -33.50 2.20 -9.46
C SER A 173 -33.80 2.62 -8.01
N GLY A 174 -33.33 3.81 -7.59
CA GLY A 174 -33.47 4.25 -6.20
C GLY A 174 -32.52 3.54 -5.23
N PHE A 175 -31.35 3.11 -5.73
CA PHE A 175 -30.31 2.41 -4.97
C PHE A 175 -30.67 0.97 -4.54
N ASP A 176 -31.66 0.37 -5.20
CA ASP A 176 -32.18 -0.96 -4.92
C ASP A 176 -31.80 -1.95 -6.03
N VAL A 177 -30.52 -2.22 -6.19
CA VAL A 177 -30.02 -3.23 -7.13
C VAL A 177 -29.25 -4.30 -6.39
N ASP A 178 -29.65 -5.54 -6.59
CA ASP A 178 -28.86 -6.71 -6.24
C ASP A 178 -27.56 -6.68 -7.08
N LEU A 179 -26.49 -6.27 -6.44
CA LEU A 179 -25.18 -6.32 -7.07
C LEU A 179 -24.76 -7.76 -7.32
N PRO A 180 -24.00 -7.97 -8.40
CA PRO A 180 -23.43 -9.27 -8.67
C PRO A 180 -22.70 -9.85 -7.45
N PRO A 181 -22.71 -11.16 -7.24
CA PRO A 181 -22.12 -11.83 -6.06
C PRO A 181 -20.63 -11.55 -5.86
N LYS A 182 -19.96 -10.94 -6.86
CA LYS A 182 -18.55 -10.51 -6.78
C LYS A 182 -18.28 -9.44 -5.73
N ALA A 183 -19.28 -8.73 -5.22
CA ALA A 183 -19.14 -7.72 -4.16
C ALA A 183 -19.24 -8.31 -2.73
N GLY A 184 -19.27 -9.61 -2.55
CA GLY A 184 -19.27 -10.28 -1.24
C GLY A 184 -17.89 -10.31 -0.58
N LEU A 185 -17.78 -10.26 0.74
CA LEU A 185 -16.55 -10.46 1.50
C LEU A 185 -16.17 -11.95 1.51
N MET A 186 -14.95 -12.25 1.11
CA MET A 186 -14.46 -13.64 1.09
C MET A 186 -13.84 -14.01 2.43
N LEU A 187 -14.29 -15.12 3.02
CA LEU A 187 -13.67 -15.65 4.24
C LEU A 187 -12.51 -16.57 3.88
N PRO A 188 -11.29 -16.30 4.38
CA PRO A 188 -10.16 -17.21 4.17
C PRO A 188 -10.44 -18.57 4.80
N PHE A 189 -9.83 -19.64 4.23
CA PHE A 189 -9.97 -21.03 4.67
C PHE A 189 -11.36 -21.68 4.45
N PHE A 190 -12.39 -20.93 4.04
CA PHE A 190 -13.73 -21.47 3.75
C PHE A 190 -14.06 -21.31 2.26
N LYS A 191 -14.17 -22.44 1.55
CA LYS A 191 -14.22 -22.47 0.06
C LYS A 191 -15.37 -21.71 -0.58
N GLU A 192 -16.52 -21.70 0.02
CA GLU A 192 -17.77 -21.20 -0.59
C GLU A 192 -18.45 -20.09 0.23
N VAL A 193 -17.81 -19.67 1.33
CA VAL A 193 -18.42 -18.70 2.21
C VAL A 193 -18.04 -17.29 1.76
N THR A 194 -18.95 -16.65 1.07
CA THR A 194 -18.89 -15.22 0.75
C THR A 194 -20.05 -14.52 1.48
N TYR A 195 -19.72 -13.50 2.25
CA TYR A 195 -20.73 -12.68 2.90
C TYR A 195 -21.13 -11.54 1.96
N PRO A 196 -22.41 -11.46 1.54
CA PRO A 196 -22.88 -10.39 0.66
C PRO A 196 -22.87 -9.05 1.40
N LEU A 197 -22.06 -8.10 0.97
CA LEU A 197 -21.95 -6.78 1.60
C LEU A 197 -22.96 -5.77 1.03
N GLY A 198 -23.46 -6.02 -0.17
CA GLY A 198 -24.17 -5.00 -0.95
C GLY A 198 -23.28 -3.82 -1.32
N VAL A 199 -23.84 -2.82 -2.02
CA VAL A 199 -23.06 -1.63 -2.45
C VAL A 199 -22.52 -0.87 -1.24
N PHE A 200 -23.37 -0.53 -0.30
CA PHE A 200 -22.99 0.29 0.86
C PHE A 200 -21.96 -0.41 1.76
N GLY A 201 -22.19 -1.68 2.08
CA GLY A 201 -21.25 -2.44 2.89
C GLY A 201 -19.88 -2.59 2.21
N PHE A 202 -19.87 -2.82 0.90
CA PHE A 202 -18.64 -2.86 0.12
C PHE A 202 -17.89 -1.52 0.12
N VAL A 203 -18.61 -0.41 -0.09
CA VAL A 203 -18.00 0.94 -0.08
C VAL A 203 -17.41 1.26 1.29
N ILE A 204 -18.14 0.98 2.37
CA ILE A 204 -17.64 1.21 3.72
C ILE A 204 -16.41 0.35 4.01
N MET A 205 -16.46 -0.94 3.70
CA MET A 205 -15.32 -1.85 3.89
C MET A 205 -14.10 -1.40 3.08
N THR A 206 -14.28 -1.11 1.78
CA THR A 206 -13.21 -0.65 0.89
C THR A 206 -12.58 0.64 1.42
N TYR A 207 -13.40 1.60 1.83
CA TYR A 207 -12.93 2.84 2.44
C TYR A 207 -12.09 2.57 3.68
N LEU A 208 -12.58 1.72 4.60
CA LEU A 208 -11.85 1.37 5.82
C LEU A 208 -10.53 0.66 5.51
N VAL A 209 -10.51 -0.23 4.52
CA VAL A 209 -9.29 -0.93 4.10
C VAL A 209 -8.27 0.04 3.52
N ILE A 210 -8.67 0.92 2.58
CA ILE A 210 -7.75 1.84 1.91
C ILE A 210 -7.22 2.90 2.90
N VAL A 211 -8.10 3.59 3.61
CA VAL A 211 -7.70 4.66 4.54
C VAL A 211 -7.03 4.07 5.78
N GLY A 212 -7.54 2.95 6.27
CA GLY A 212 -6.97 2.25 7.43
C GLY A 212 -5.56 1.75 7.17
N SER A 213 -5.32 1.08 6.04
CA SER A 213 -3.97 0.60 5.67
C SER A 213 -2.99 1.74 5.44
N SER A 214 -3.42 2.83 4.80
CA SER A 214 -2.59 4.02 4.61
C SER A 214 -2.09 4.57 5.94
N ASN A 215 -2.98 4.77 6.90
CA ASN A 215 -2.60 5.28 8.21
C ASN A 215 -1.83 4.25 9.06
N ALA A 216 -2.14 2.95 8.92
CA ALA A 216 -1.45 1.89 9.65
C ALA A 216 0.02 1.75 9.21
N VAL A 217 0.30 1.81 7.90
CA VAL A 217 1.68 1.85 7.38
C VAL A 217 2.41 3.10 7.86
N ASN A 218 1.74 4.27 7.86
CA ASN A 218 2.33 5.51 8.35
C ASN A 218 2.67 5.45 9.85
N LEU A 219 1.81 4.86 10.68
CA LEU A 219 2.10 4.67 12.11
C LEU A 219 3.25 3.67 12.34
N THR A 220 3.48 2.74 11.42
CA THR A 220 4.56 1.74 11.50
C THR A 220 5.91 2.32 11.09
N ASP A 221 5.94 3.41 10.32
CA ASP A 221 7.18 4.05 9.83
C ASP A 221 7.89 4.88 10.90
N GLY A 222 8.21 4.24 12.03
CA GLY A 222 8.84 4.90 13.18
C GLY A 222 10.31 4.51 13.42
N LEU A 223 10.82 3.45 12.76
CA LEU A 223 12.20 2.96 12.89
C LEU A 223 12.79 2.68 11.51
N ASP A 224 14.14 2.76 11.41
CA ASP A 224 14.88 2.56 10.17
C ASP A 224 14.58 1.21 9.53
N GLY A 225 13.99 1.20 8.33
CA GLY A 225 13.65 0.00 7.58
C GLY A 225 12.40 -0.76 8.08
N LEU A 226 11.76 -0.32 9.16
CA LEU A 226 10.68 -1.07 9.79
C LEU A 226 9.47 -1.26 8.87
N ALA A 227 8.96 -0.20 8.25
CA ALA A 227 7.74 -0.23 7.45
C ALA A 227 7.96 -0.78 6.04
N ILE A 228 9.09 -0.42 5.39
CA ILE A 228 9.28 -0.68 3.97
C ILE A 228 9.37 -2.17 3.63
N MET A 229 10.08 -2.98 4.44
CA MET A 229 10.22 -4.41 4.16
C MET A 229 8.90 -5.18 4.34
N PRO A 230 8.07 -4.98 5.37
CA PRO A 230 6.71 -5.48 5.43
C PRO A 230 5.84 -5.07 4.22
N VAL A 231 5.95 -3.83 3.74
CA VAL A 231 5.25 -3.40 2.50
C VAL A 231 5.68 -4.23 1.30
N VAL A 232 6.99 -4.45 1.12
CA VAL A 232 7.55 -5.28 0.04
C VAL A 232 7.03 -6.71 0.13
N MET A 233 7.06 -7.32 1.31
CA MET A 233 6.59 -8.71 1.51
C MET A 233 5.09 -8.85 1.22
N VAL A 234 4.25 -8.03 1.84
CA VAL A 234 2.79 -8.05 1.68
C VAL A 234 2.41 -7.73 0.23
N GLY A 235 3.03 -6.71 -0.36
CA GLY A 235 2.80 -6.32 -1.75
C GLY A 235 3.17 -7.41 -2.74
N SER A 236 4.28 -8.14 -2.51
CA SER A 236 4.69 -9.27 -3.33
C SER A 236 3.66 -10.40 -3.29
N VAL A 237 3.14 -10.71 -2.11
CA VAL A 237 2.08 -11.74 -1.97
C VAL A 237 0.77 -11.29 -2.61
N LEU A 238 0.38 -10.03 -2.46
CA LEU A 238 -0.78 -9.48 -3.17
C LEU A 238 -0.60 -9.55 -4.69
N GLY A 239 0.63 -9.38 -5.20
CA GLY A 239 0.96 -9.61 -6.61
C GLY A 239 0.69 -11.05 -7.06
N VAL A 240 0.98 -12.05 -6.22
CA VAL A 240 0.63 -13.45 -6.50
C VAL A 240 -0.89 -13.63 -6.54
N PHE A 241 -1.64 -13.06 -5.58
CA PHE A 241 -3.11 -13.09 -5.62
C PHE A 241 -3.67 -12.40 -6.86
N ALA A 242 -3.08 -11.27 -7.28
CA ALA A 242 -3.47 -10.58 -8.50
C ALA A 242 -3.29 -11.47 -9.74
N TYR A 243 -2.17 -12.16 -9.83
CA TYR A 243 -1.91 -13.13 -10.91
C TYR A 243 -2.93 -14.28 -10.93
N VAL A 244 -3.24 -14.85 -9.77
CA VAL A 244 -4.21 -15.94 -9.62
C VAL A 244 -5.61 -15.49 -10.00
N THR A 245 -6.11 -14.40 -9.43
CA THR A 245 -7.46 -13.89 -9.68
C THR A 245 -7.64 -13.36 -11.10
N GLY A 246 -6.55 -12.91 -11.75
CA GLY A 246 -6.54 -12.45 -13.13
C GLY A 246 -6.50 -13.55 -14.17
N SER A 247 -6.23 -14.80 -13.77
CA SER A 247 -6.16 -15.96 -14.66
C SER A 247 -7.41 -16.83 -14.55
N SER A 248 -8.12 -17.02 -15.65
CA SER A 248 -9.30 -17.91 -15.70
C SER A 248 -8.99 -19.36 -15.33
N VAL A 249 -7.76 -19.83 -15.61
CA VAL A 249 -7.31 -21.19 -15.29
C VAL A 249 -7.00 -21.32 -13.80
N TYR A 250 -6.16 -20.45 -13.26
CA TYR A 250 -5.75 -20.53 -11.86
C TYR A 250 -6.88 -20.15 -10.89
N SER A 251 -7.70 -19.18 -11.22
CA SER A 251 -8.85 -18.80 -10.38
C SER A 251 -9.84 -19.97 -10.27
N LYS A 252 -10.14 -20.64 -11.37
CA LYS A 252 -11.01 -21.83 -11.38
C LYS A 252 -10.40 -23.00 -10.59
N TYR A 253 -9.10 -23.27 -10.79
CA TYR A 253 -8.40 -24.36 -10.10
C TYR A 253 -8.31 -24.16 -8.60
N LEU A 254 -8.07 -22.91 -8.17
CA LEU A 254 -7.89 -22.54 -6.76
C LEU A 254 -9.19 -22.05 -6.11
N LEU A 255 -10.32 -22.05 -6.84
CA LEU A 255 -11.65 -21.62 -6.37
C LEU A 255 -11.69 -20.14 -5.94
N PHE A 256 -10.92 -19.29 -6.63
CA PHE A 256 -10.98 -17.84 -6.48
C PHE A 256 -11.95 -17.20 -7.48
N PRO A 257 -12.50 -16.00 -7.16
CA PRO A 257 -13.26 -15.25 -8.16
C PRO A 257 -12.33 -14.86 -9.31
N TYR A 258 -12.77 -15.10 -10.53
CA TYR A 258 -12.09 -14.59 -11.70
C TYR A 258 -12.38 -13.10 -11.87
N ILE A 259 -11.34 -12.27 -11.84
CA ILE A 259 -11.42 -10.81 -11.98
C ILE A 259 -10.58 -10.42 -13.21
N PRO A 260 -11.21 -10.28 -14.39
CA PRO A 260 -10.50 -9.97 -15.63
C PRO A 260 -9.68 -8.68 -15.49
N GLY A 261 -8.39 -8.76 -15.84
CA GLY A 261 -7.48 -7.63 -15.79
C GLY A 261 -6.77 -7.42 -14.44
N SER A 262 -7.18 -8.07 -13.34
CA SER A 262 -6.48 -7.92 -12.06
C SER A 262 -5.02 -8.41 -12.12
N GLY A 263 -4.70 -9.34 -13.03
CA GLY A 263 -3.35 -9.85 -13.23
C GLY A 263 -2.29 -8.76 -13.53
N GLU A 264 -2.67 -7.67 -14.18
CA GLU A 264 -1.76 -6.54 -14.46
C GLU A 264 -1.24 -5.88 -13.18
N LEU A 265 -1.95 -6.00 -12.06
CA LEU A 265 -1.49 -5.48 -10.77
C LEU A 265 -0.25 -6.22 -10.25
N MET A 266 0.04 -7.43 -10.74
CA MET A 266 1.32 -8.10 -10.46
C MET A 266 2.51 -7.23 -10.87
N ILE A 267 2.40 -6.50 -11.98
CA ILE A 267 3.45 -5.61 -12.48
C ILE A 267 3.63 -4.41 -11.55
N PHE A 268 2.53 -3.82 -11.09
CA PHE A 268 2.57 -2.74 -10.10
C PHE A 268 3.16 -3.22 -8.77
N CYS A 269 2.76 -4.38 -8.28
CA CYS A 269 3.32 -4.99 -7.06
C CYS A 269 4.82 -5.26 -7.19
N ALA A 270 5.26 -5.75 -8.36
CA ALA A 270 6.66 -6.00 -8.65
C ALA A 270 7.46 -4.68 -8.72
N ALA A 271 6.92 -3.63 -9.34
CA ALA A 271 7.51 -2.29 -9.33
C ALA A 271 7.63 -1.74 -7.90
N MET A 272 6.58 -1.91 -7.08
CA MET A 272 6.57 -1.50 -5.68
C MET A 272 7.63 -2.28 -4.87
N ALA A 273 7.77 -3.58 -5.10
CA ALA A 273 8.80 -4.39 -4.45
C ALA A 273 10.22 -3.93 -4.85
N GLY A 274 10.48 -3.71 -6.14
CA GLY A 274 11.77 -3.22 -6.62
C GLY A 274 12.12 -1.84 -6.07
N ALA A 275 11.16 -0.90 -6.10
CA ALA A 275 11.35 0.45 -5.55
C ALA A 275 11.54 0.42 -4.02
N GLY A 276 10.79 -0.44 -3.32
CA GLY A 276 10.92 -0.63 -1.88
C GLY A 276 12.26 -1.19 -1.47
N LEU A 277 12.79 -2.20 -2.19
CA LEU A 277 14.12 -2.75 -1.96
C LEU A 277 15.24 -1.73 -2.24
N ALA A 278 15.10 -0.94 -3.31
CA ALA A 278 16.04 0.15 -3.59
C ALA A 278 16.02 1.21 -2.48
N PHE A 279 14.85 1.56 -1.99
CA PHE A 279 14.73 2.49 -0.87
C PHE A 279 15.31 1.91 0.41
N LEU A 280 15.06 0.63 0.72
CA LEU A 280 15.62 -0.06 1.88
C LEU A 280 17.14 -0.01 1.90
N TRP A 281 17.81 -0.06 0.75
CA TRP A 281 19.27 0.09 0.65
C TRP A 281 19.78 1.34 1.36
N PHE A 282 19.03 2.44 1.30
CA PHE A 282 19.39 3.71 1.93
C PHE A 282 18.71 3.93 3.29
N ASN A 283 17.66 3.17 3.60
CA ASN A 283 16.86 3.31 4.81
C ASN A 283 17.20 2.26 5.88
N THR A 284 18.10 1.31 5.63
CA THR A 284 18.60 0.40 6.66
C THR A 284 19.37 1.18 7.74
N HIS A 285 19.31 0.66 8.97
CA HIS A 285 19.99 1.29 10.12
C HIS A 285 21.52 1.31 9.97
N PRO A 286 22.21 2.46 10.15
CA PRO A 286 21.66 3.81 10.34
C PRO A 286 21.16 4.42 9.02
N ALA A 287 19.91 4.90 9.02
CA ALA A 287 19.26 5.38 7.80
C ALA A 287 19.91 6.65 7.23
N GLN A 288 20.11 6.66 5.92
CA GLN A 288 20.56 7.84 5.17
C GLN A 288 19.39 8.74 4.74
N VAL A 289 18.17 8.22 4.75
CA VAL A 289 16.94 8.94 4.38
C VAL A 289 15.73 8.26 5.03
N PHE A 290 14.78 9.06 5.51
CA PHE A 290 13.49 8.58 6.00
C PHE A 290 12.43 8.63 4.93
N MET A 291 11.48 7.69 4.96
CA MET A 291 10.42 7.57 3.97
C MET A 291 9.46 8.78 4.02
N GLY A 292 9.07 9.19 5.20
CA GLY A 292 8.12 10.27 5.43
C GLY A 292 6.69 9.90 5.07
N ASP A 293 5.78 10.83 5.34
CA ASP A 293 4.35 10.66 5.06
C ASP A 293 4.07 10.46 3.57
N VAL A 294 4.92 11.02 2.69
CA VAL A 294 4.85 10.82 1.22
C VAL A 294 4.83 9.35 0.85
N GLY A 295 5.79 8.58 1.36
CA GLY A 295 5.92 7.16 1.01
C GLY A 295 4.96 6.29 1.80
N ALA A 296 4.87 6.52 3.11
CA ALA A 296 4.10 5.67 4.01
C ALA A 296 2.60 5.66 3.68
N LEU A 297 2.00 6.86 3.47
CA LEU A 297 0.59 6.96 3.10
C LEU A 297 0.31 6.36 1.72
N ALA A 298 1.18 6.63 0.74
CA ALA A 298 1.04 6.14 -0.62
C ALA A 298 1.07 4.61 -0.68
N LEU A 299 2.07 3.99 -0.05
CA LEU A 299 2.25 2.54 -0.06
C LEU A 299 1.13 1.82 0.68
N GLY A 300 0.69 2.34 1.83
CA GLY A 300 -0.44 1.78 2.55
C GLY A 300 -1.75 1.88 1.76
N GLY A 301 -2.01 3.02 1.10
CA GLY A 301 -3.15 3.20 0.20
C GLY A 301 -3.12 2.26 -0.99
N ALA A 302 -1.94 2.05 -1.60
CA ALA A 302 -1.72 1.10 -2.68
C ALA A 302 -2.05 -0.34 -2.24
N LEU A 303 -1.48 -0.81 -1.12
CA LEU A 303 -1.74 -2.15 -0.59
C LEU A 303 -3.23 -2.40 -0.34
N GLY A 304 -3.91 -1.45 0.32
CA GLY A 304 -5.34 -1.54 0.59
C GLY A 304 -6.17 -1.60 -0.69
N THR A 305 -5.84 -0.78 -1.69
CA THR A 305 -6.55 -0.78 -2.98
C THR A 305 -6.37 -2.10 -3.72
N ILE A 306 -5.15 -2.64 -3.77
CA ILE A 306 -4.86 -3.92 -4.41
C ILE A 306 -5.61 -5.05 -3.70
N ALA A 307 -5.57 -5.08 -2.36
CA ALA A 307 -6.25 -6.10 -1.56
C ALA A 307 -7.75 -6.17 -1.86
N VAL A 308 -8.41 -5.01 -2.01
CA VAL A 308 -9.82 -4.92 -2.38
C VAL A 308 -10.06 -5.41 -3.82
N ILE A 309 -9.21 -4.99 -4.78
CA ILE A 309 -9.38 -5.42 -6.19
C ILE A 309 -9.26 -6.95 -6.30
N VAL A 310 -8.30 -7.56 -5.62
CA VAL A 310 -8.10 -9.02 -5.65
C VAL A 310 -9.01 -9.78 -4.67
N ARG A 311 -9.89 -9.08 -3.95
CA ARG A 311 -10.86 -9.64 -2.98
C ARG A 311 -10.21 -10.41 -1.84
N GLN A 312 -9.09 -9.91 -1.35
CA GLN A 312 -8.32 -10.54 -0.26
C GLN A 312 -8.21 -9.61 0.96
N GLU A 313 -9.29 -8.96 1.33
CA GLU A 313 -9.32 -7.94 2.38
C GLU A 313 -8.95 -8.52 3.75
N ILE A 314 -9.52 -9.69 4.11
CA ILE A 314 -9.21 -10.36 5.38
C ILE A 314 -7.82 -10.98 5.36
N VAL A 315 -7.44 -11.61 4.24
CA VAL A 315 -6.08 -12.16 4.08
C VAL A 315 -5.04 -11.04 4.17
N PHE A 316 -5.33 -9.88 3.58
CA PHE A 316 -4.49 -8.69 3.70
C PHE A 316 -4.34 -8.22 5.15
N ALA A 317 -5.42 -8.22 5.94
CA ALA A 317 -5.37 -7.88 7.36
C ALA A 317 -4.50 -8.89 8.15
N ILE A 318 -4.51 -10.18 7.78
CA ILE A 318 -3.64 -11.21 8.37
C ILE A 318 -2.18 -10.95 7.97
N MET A 319 -1.88 -10.83 6.67
CA MET A 319 -0.52 -10.59 6.18
C MET A 319 0.08 -9.29 6.71
N GLY A 320 -0.74 -8.25 6.74
CA GLY A 320 -0.41 -6.93 7.29
C GLY A 320 -0.58 -6.84 8.80
N GLY A 321 -0.59 -7.96 9.54
CA GLY A 321 -0.85 -7.99 10.97
C GLY A 321 0.04 -7.09 11.81
N ILE A 322 1.28 -6.85 11.37
CA ILE A 322 2.18 -5.87 12.01
C ILE A 322 1.57 -4.46 11.91
N PHE A 323 1.12 -4.04 10.73
CA PHE A 323 0.47 -2.73 10.55
C PHE A 323 -0.80 -2.61 11.40
N VAL A 324 -1.60 -3.69 11.43
CA VAL A 324 -2.83 -3.75 12.23
C VAL A 324 -2.54 -3.60 13.71
N VAL A 325 -1.57 -4.36 14.25
CA VAL A 325 -1.23 -4.33 15.69
C VAL A 325 -0.61 -3.00 16.08
N GLU A 326 0.25 -2.39 15.23
CA GLU A 326 0.79 -1.05 15.44
C GLU A 326 -0.33 0.00 15.55
N ALA A 327 -1.27 0.02 14.60
CA ALA A 327 -2.39 0.94 14.63
C ALA A 327 -3.30 0.70 15.84
N LEU A 328 -3.65 -0.54 16.13
CA LEU A 328 -4.47 -0.90 17.30
C LEU A 328 -3.80 -0.51 18.61
N SER A 329 -2.47 -0.64 18.72
CA SER A 329 -1.72 -0.24 19.91
C SER A 329 -1.89 1.25 20.23
N VAL A 330 -1.87 2.10 19.19
CA VAL A 330 -2.10 3.55 19.31
C VAL A 330 -3.54 3.84 19.70
N MET A 331 -4.51 3.22 19.01
CA MET A 331 -5.93 3.39 19.30
C MET A 331 -6.27 2.99 20.75
N LEU A 332 -5.77 1.84 21.19
CA LEU A 332 -5.97 1.34 22.55
C LEU A 332 -5.35 2.29 23.59
N GLN A 333 -4.10 2.69 23.37
CA GLN A 333 -3.38 3.58 24.28
C GLN A 333 -4.10 4.93 24.43
N VAL A 334 -4.47 5.56 23.30
CA VAL A 334 -5.14 6.87 23.31
C VAL A 334 -6.53 6.79 23.94
N THR A 335 -7.29 5.75 23.62
CA THR A 335 -8.65 5.56 24.17
C THR A 335 -8.58 5.33 25.67
N TYR A 336 -7.69 4.45 26.13
CA TYR A 336 -7.52 4.16 27.55
C TYR A 336 -7.03 5.37 28.32
N PHE A 337 -6.06 6.11 27.78
CA PHE A 337 -5.55 7.35 28.40
C PHE A 337 -6.65 8.40 28.57
N LYS A 338 -7.48 8.63 27.54
CA LYS A 338 -8.61 9.56 27.61
C LYS A 338 -9.68 9.09 28.61
N TYR A 339 -10.00 7.79 28.60
CA TYR A 339 -10.96 7.21 29.52
C TYR A 339 -10.53 7.36 30.97
N THR A 340 -9.28 6.98 31.30
CA THR A 340 -8.74 7.07 32.67
C THR A 340 -8.62 8.52 33.13
N LYS A 341 -8.19 9.45 32.25
CA LYS A 341 -8.14 10.86 32.54
C LYS A 341 -9.53 11.42 32.89
N LYS A 342 -10.58 11.00 32.16
CA LYS A 342 -11.95 11.41 32.45
C LYS A 342 -12.48 10.81 33.76
N LYS A 343 -12.12 9.55 34.07
CA LYS A 343 -12.67 8.81 35.24
C LYS A 343 -11.90 9.08 36.53
N TYR A 344 -10.57 9.25 36.46
CA TYR A 344 -9.70 9.33 37.64
C TYR A 344 -8.95 10.66 37.75
N GLY A 345 -9.17 11.60 36.82
CA GLY A 345 -8.43 12.88 36.78
C GLY A 345 -7.04 12.78 36.13
N GLU A 346 -6.45 11.58 36.12
CA GLU A 346 -5.12 11.32 35.58
C GLU A 346 -5.16 10.30 34.45
N GLY A 347 -4.42 10.58 33.36
CA GLY A 347 -4.29 9.66 32.23
C GLY A 347 -3.30 8.55 32.53
N ARG A 348 -3.77 7.29 32.50
CA ARG A 348 -2.92 6.09 32.68
C ARG A 348 -2.56 5.49 31.33
N ARG A 349 -1.36 4.89 31.25
CA ARG A 349 -0.85 4.23 30.03
C ARG A 349 -0.89 2.71 30.21
N ILE A 350 -1.30 1.97 29.16
CA ILE A 350 -1.21 0.51 29.10
C ILE A 350 0.19 0.12 28.65
N LEU A 351 0.66 0.71 27.55
CA LEU A 351 2.00 0.50 27.01
C LEU A 351 2.95 1.59 27.53
N LYS A 352 4.23 1.27 27.63
CA LYS A 352 5.25 2.27 27.98
C LYS A 352 5.25 3.43 26.99
N MET A 353 5.04 3.11 25.71
CA MET A 353 4.83 4.07 24.62
C MET A 353 4.04 3.37 23.52
N ALA A 354 3.28 4.10 22.71
CA ALA A 354 2.67 3.65 21.48
C ALA A 354 3.21 4.51 20.32
N PRO A 355 3.35 3.95 19.12
CA PRO A 355 3.07 2.58 18.67
C PRO A 355 3.91 1.48 19.36
N LEU A 356 3.61 0.19 19.07
CA LEU A 356 4.15 -0.95 19.77
C LEU A 356 5.68 -1.10 19.64
N HIS A 357 6.27 -0.74 18.48
CA HIS A 357 7.72 -0.77 18.29
C HIS A 357 8.45 0.10 19.35
N HIS A 358 7.93 1.26 19.69
CA HIS A 358 8.50 2.10 20.76
C HIS A 358 8.31 1.51 22.15
N HIS A 359 7.27 0.70 22.37
CA HIS A 359 7.12 -0.05 23.63
C HIS A 359 8.28 -1.03 23.82
N PHE A 360 8.68 -1.75 22.77
CA PHE A 360 9.79 -2.69 22.84
C PHE A 360 11.14 -1.97 23.01
N GLU A 361 11.38 -0.85 22.32
CA GLU A 361 12.58 -0.04 22.54
C GLU A 361 12.67 0.43 24.01
N LYS A 362 11.58 0.99 24.58
CA LYS A 362 11.51 1.37 25.99
C LYS A 362 11.60 0.19 26.96
N SER A 363 11.42 -1.01 26.46
CA SER A 363 11.60 -2.26 27.24
C SER A 363 13.02 -2.80 27.14
N GLY A 364 13.94 -2.10 26.42
CA GLY A 364 15.35 -2.44 26.34
C GLY A 364 15.77 -3.20 25.09
N TRP A 365 14.89 -3.38 24.10
CA TRP A 365 15.28 -3.99 22.84
C TRP A 365 16.02 -2.98 21.96
N LYS A 366 17.07 -3.44 21.27
CA LYS A 366 17.74 -2.61 20.26
C LYS A 366 16.84 -2.41 19.06
N GLU A 367 16.91 -1.23 18.43
CA GLU A 367 16.13 -0.89 17.23
C GLU A 367 16.20 -1.99 16.16
N THR A 368 17.42 -2.42 15.81
CA THR A 368 17.63 -3.47 14.81
C THR A 368 16.97 -4.81 15.19
N GLN A 369 16.88 -5.13 16.47
CA GLN A 369 16.18 -6.34 16.93
C GLN A 369 14.67 -6.23 16.75
N VAL A 370 14.09 -5.07 17.02
CA VAL A 370 12.66 -4.81 16.78
C VAL A 370 12.36 -4.97 15.30
N VAL A 371 13.13 -4.29 14.45
CA VAL A 371 12.96 -4.28 13.00
C VAL A 371 13.03 -5.69 12.40
N VAL A 372 14.11 -6.43 12.68
CA VAL A 372 14.27 -7.78 12.11
C VAL A 372 13.21 -8.76 12.61
N ARG A 373 12.82 -8.68 13.90
CA ARG A 373 11.74 -9.53 14.44
C ARG A 373 10.40 -9.24 13.79
N PHE A 374 10.09 -7.97 13.51
CA PHE A 374 8.87 -7.59 12.82
C PHE A 374 8.87 -8.07 11.37
N TRP A 375 10.02 -8.05 10.68
CA TRP A 375 10.16 -8.66 9.36
C TRP A 375 9.88 -10.16 9.38
N ILE A 376 10.44 -10.88 10.36
CA ILE A 376 10.22 -12.33 10.52
C ILE A 376 8.73 -12.61 10.76
N ILE A 377 8.07 -11.84 11.64
CA ILE A 377 6.64 -11.98 11.91
C ILE A 377 5.84 -11.70 10.63
N THR A 378 6.16 -10.63 9.89
CA THR A 378 5.48 -10.34 8.62
C THR A 378 5.66 -11.47 7.61
N MET A 379 6.88 -12.04 7.50
CA MET A 379 7.14 -13.18 6.62
C MET A 379 6.25 -14.37 7.00
N LEU A 380 6.17 -14.72 8.29
CA LEU A 380 5.30 -15.81 8.77
C LEU A 380 3.83 -15.54 8.44
N LEU A 381 3.35 -14.31 8.65
CA LEU A 381 1.98 -13.93 8.32
C LEU A 381 1.73 -13.96 6.81
N CYS A 382 2.70 -13.58 5.98
CA CYS A 382 2.63 -13.72 4.53
C CYS A 382 2.55 -15.20 4.09
N LEU A 383 3.30 -16.09 4.73
CA LEU A 383 3.20 -17.54 4.48
C LEU A 383 1.83 -18.08 4.89
N VAL A 384 1.26 -17.63 6.00
CA VAL A 384 -0.14 -17.94 6.39
C VAL A 384 -1.11 -17.43 5.32
N GLY A 385 -0.93 -16.19 4.82
CA GLY A 385 -1.72 -15.66 3.71
C GLY A 385 -1.62 -16.52 2.45
N LEU A 386 -0.40 -16.91 2.05
CA LEU A 386 -0.18 -17.77 0.88
C LEU A 386 -0.80 -19.17 1.07
N SER A 387 -0.83 -19.70 2.28
CA SER A 387 -1.45 -21.01 2.54
C SER A 387 -2.94 -21.03 2.18
N THR A 388 -3.62 -19.86 2.26
CA THR A 388 -5.03 -19.73 1.86
C THR A 388 -5.27 -19.98 0.39
N LEU A 389 -4.23 -19.95 -0.47
CA LEU A 389 -4.36 -20.29 -1.89
C LEU A 389 -4.81 -21.75 -2.10
N LYS A 390 -4.41 -22.65 -1.24
CA LYS A 390 -4.70 -24.08 -1.40
C LYS A 390 -5.61 -24.65 -0.30
N LEU A 391 -5.61 -24.06 0.88
CA LEU A 391 -6.42 -24.49 2.03
C LEU A 391 -7.87 -23.95 1.97
N ARG A 392 -8.44 -23.98 0.78
CA ARG A 392 -9.85 -23.60 0.56
C ARG A 392 -10.68 -24.81 0.24
#